data_2d5a36fa353d3e387ea83b0e539e5754
#
_entry.id   2d5a36fa353d3e387ea83b0e539e5754
#
_cell.length_a   1.000
_cell.length_b   1.000
_cell.length_c   1.000
_cell.angle_alpha   90.00
_cell.angle_beta   90.00
_cell.angle_gamma   90.00
#
_symmetry.space_group_name_H-M   'P 1'
#
loop_
_entity.id
_entity.type
_entity.pdbx_description
1 polymer ?
#
loop_
_entity_poly.entity_id
_entity_poly.type
_entity_poly.pdbx_seq_one_letter_code
_entity_poly.pdbx_strand_id
1 'polypeptide(L)'
;MEKDPIPQATSPLATWLSYLEHLHSKAIDLGLARVSEVAGRMAILKPAPFVFTVAGTNGKGTTCRTLESVLMAAGYKVGVYSSPHLVRYTERVRIQGAELPEAAHTASFAEIEAARGDISLSYFEFGTLSALWLFKQAQLDVVILEVGLGGRLDATNIVDADVAVV
;
A
#
# COMPACT_ATOMS: atom_id res chain seq x y z
N MET A 1 -32.95 -2.96 -4.90
CA MET A 1 -31.66 -3.52 -4.45
C MET A 1 -30.86 -2.42 -3.78
N GLU A 2 -30.70 -2.51 -2.50
CA GLU A 2 -29.93 -1.52 -1.76
C GLU A 2 -28.45 -1.79 -1.94
N LYS A 3 -27.71 -0.78 -2.36
CA LYS A 3 -26.27 -0.85 -2.35
C LYS A 3 -25.79 -0.61 -0.92
N ASP A 4 -24.81 -1.39 -0.48
CA ASP A 4 -24.19 -1.14 0.79
C ASP A 4 -23.64 0.30 0.81
N PRO A 5 -23.83 1.04 1.90
CA PRO A 5 -23.33 2.41 1.97
C PRO A 5 -21.80 2.41 1.89
N ILE A 6 -21.28 3.40 1.19
CA ILE A 6 -19.83 3.60 1.10
C ILE A 6 -19.31 3.99 2.48
N PRO A 7 -18.30 3.28 3.02
CA PRO A 7 -17.71 3.64 4.30
C PRO A 7 -17.12 5.06 4.27
N GLN A 8 -17.00 5.66 5.44
CA GLN A 8 -16.43 6.99 5.62
C GLN A 8 -15.09 6.91 6.35
N ALA A 9 -14.36 8.02 6.40
CA ALA A 9 -13.08 8.07 7.10
C ALA A 9 -13.19 7.65 8.57
N THR A 10 -14.35 7.88 9.18
CA THR A 10 -14.64 7.53 10.57
C THR A 10 -15.21 6.14 10.74
N SER A 11 -15.46 5.41 9.66
CA SER A 11 -15.97 4.03 9.73
C SER A 11 -14.89 3.09 10.27
N PRO A 12 -15.29 2.00 10.98
CA PRO A 12 -14.31 1.02 11.46
C PRO A 12 -13.50 0.40 10.33
N LEU A 13 -12.26 0.02 10.61
CA LEU A 13 -11.40 -0.63 9.62
C LEU A 13 -12.04 -1.90 9.06
N ALA A 14 -12.67 -2.72 9.92
CA ALA A 14 -13.33 -3.94 9.46
C ALA A 14 -14.41 -3.67 8.41
N THR A 15 -15.14 -2.56 8.55
CA THR A 15 -16.15 -2.16 7.57
C THR A 15 -15.51 -1.85 6.22
N TRP A 16 -14.39 -1.13 6.22
CA TRP A 16 -13.66 -0.84 4.99
C TRP A 16 -13.13 -2.12 4.34
N LEU A 17 -12.56 -3.03 5.12
CA LEU A 17 -12.00 -4.26 4.57
C LEU A 17 -13.07 -5.12 3.92
N SER A 18 -14.25 -5.21 4.54
CA SER A 18 -15.40 -5.90 3.94
C SER A 18 -15.85 -5.24 2.64
N TYR A 19 -15.92 -3.92 2.63
CA TYR A 19 -16.26 -3.15 1.43
C TYR A 19 -15.26 -3.41 0.30
N LEU A 20 -13.96 -3.40 0.60
CA LEU A 20 -12.91 -3.63 -0.40
C LEU A 20 -12.97 -5.03 -1.00
N GLU A 21 -13.31 -6.03 -0.20
CA GLU A 21 -13.43 -7.41 -0.67
C GLU A 21 -14.53 -7.58 -1.72
N HIS A 22 -15.58 -6.76 -1.64
CA HIS A 22 -16.75 -6.87 -2.52
C HIS A 22 -16.74 -5.82 -3.66
N LEU A 23 -15.82 -4.88 -3.61
CA LEU A 23 -15.80 -3.75 -4.55
C LEU A 23 -15.47 -4.19 -5.98
N HIS A 24 -14.58 -5.17 -6.13
CA HIS A 24 -14.11 -5.63 -7.43
C HIS A 24 -14.64 -7.03 -7.70
N SER A 25 -15.69 -7.10 -8.52
CA SER A 25 -16.36 -8.37 -8.82
C SER A 25 -15.68 -9.21 -9.90
N LYS A 26 -14.69 -8.64 -10.60
CA LYS A 26 -13.98 -9.36 -11.65
C LYS A 26 -12.59 -9.71 -11.18
N ALA A 27 -12.35 -11.00 -10.98
CA ALA A 27 -11.10 -11.52 -10.48
C ALA A 27 -9.91 -11.35 -11.45
N ILE A 28 -10.12 -10.85 -12.67
CA ILE A 28 -9.10 -10.93 -13.71
C ILE A 28 -8.99 -9.62 -14.47
N ASP A 29 -8.61 -8.57 -13.76
CA ASP A 29 -8.21 -7.34 -14.44
C ASP A 29 -6.73 -7.13 -14.12
N LEU A 30 -5.90 -7.66 -15.01
CA LEU A 30 -4.47 -7.83 -14.77
C LEU A 30 -3.63 -6.66 -15.27
N GLY A 31 -4.18 -5.46 -15.36
CA GLY A 31 -3.40 -4.31 -15.83
C GLY A 31 -3.05 -3.37 -14.69
N LEU A 32 -1.94 -2.65 -14.83
CA LEU A 32 -1.53 -1.62 -13.88
C LEU A 32 -2.11 -0.24 -14.23
N ALA A 33 -2.80 -0.11 -15.37
CA ALA A 33 -3.28 1.18 -15.86
C ALA A 33 -4.29 1.83 -14.90
N ARG A 34 -5.22 1.06 -14.36
CA ARG A 34 -6.24 1.56 -13.44
C ARG A 34 -5.64 2.08 -12.15
N VAL A 35 -4.80 1.29 -11.51
CA VAL A 35 -4.16 1.66 -10.24
C VAL A 35 -3.18 2.83 -10.45
N SER A 36 -2.47 2.85 -11.58
CA SER A 36 -1.57 3.96 -11.94
C SER A 36 -2.33 5.27 -12.13
N GLU A 37 -3.50 5.22 -12.75
CA GLU A 37 -4.31 6.42 -12.94
C GLU A 37 -4.77 7.01 -11.63
N VAL A 38 -5.25 6.17 -10.70
CA VAL A 38 -5.67 6.64 -9.38
C VAL A 38 -4.47 7.21 -8.62
N ALA A 39 -3.33 6.52 -8.65
CA ALA A 39 -2.11 7.01 -8.01
C ALA A 39 -1.67 8.36 -8.57
N GLY A 40 -1.78 8.54 -9.89
CA GLY A 40 -1.46 9.82 -10.55
C GLY A 40 -2.39 10.94 -10.11
N ARG A 41 -3.68 10.66 -9.98
CA ARG A 41 -4.67 11.64 -9.48
C ARG A 41 -4.35 12.08 -8.05
N MET A 42 -3.83 11.17 -7.23
CA MET A 42 -3.48 11.44 -5.84
C MET A 42 -2.06 11.98 -5.66
N ALA A 43 -1.25 12.00 -6.72
CA ALA A 43 0.16 12.42 -6.70
C ALA A 43 1.01 11.59 -5.72
N ILE A 44 0.81 10.27 -5.71
CA ILE A 44 1.50 9.34 -4.80
C ILE A 44 2.39 8.33 -5.53
N LEU A 45 2.67 8.53 -6.81
CA LEU A 45 3.54 7.62 -7.58
C LEU A 45 4.99 7.64 -7.08
N LYS A 46 5.39 8.68 -6.37
CA LYS A 46 6.70 8.75 -5.73
C LYS A 46 6.49 8.97 -4.23
N PRO A 47 6.35 7.89 -3.45
CA PRO A 47 5.99 7.99 -2.04
C PRO A 47 7.10 8.55 -1.15
N ALA A 48 8.35 8.51 -1.61
CA ALA A 48 9.52 9.05 -0.92
C ALA A 48 10.63 9.35 -1.93
N PRO A 49 11.64 10.16 -1.57
CA PRO A 49 12.76 10.44 -2.47
C PRO A 49 13.55 9.21 -2.90
N PHE A 50 13.58 8.17 -2.07
CA PHE A 50 14.28 6.93 -2.38
C PHE A 50 13.37 5.73 -2.13
N VAL A 51 13.33 4.80 -3.09
CA VAL A 51 12.46 3.62 -3.03
C VAL A 51 13.24 2.35 -3.31
N PHE A 52 13.16 1.40 -2.37
CA PHE A 52 13.61 0.02 -2.57
C PHE A 52 12.41 -0.85 -2.87
N THR A 53 12.56 -1.79 -3.80
CA THR A 53 11.62 -2.92 -3.91
C THR A 53 12.36 -4.19 -3.55
N VAL A 54 11.70 -5.09 -2.83
CA VAL A 54 12.25 -6.37 -2.41
C VAL A 54 11.36 -7.47 -2.93
N ALA A 55 11.92 -8.34 -3.78
CA ALA A 55 11.20 -9.46 -4.41
C ALA A 55 11.89 -10.77 -4.05
N GLY A 56 11.18 -11.86 -4.25
CA GLY A 56 11.72 -13.20 -3.99
C GLY A 56 10.70 -14.09 -3.31
N THR A 57 10.97 -15.37 -3.25
CA THR A 57 10.04 -16.34 -2.66
C THR A 57 10.32 -16.60 -1.19
N ASN A 58 11.58 -16.48 -0.77
CA ASN A 58 12.01 -16.74 0.61
C ASN A 58 12.86 -15.58 1.12
N GLY A 59 12.73 -15.26 2.40
CA GLY A 59 13.57 -14.28 3.05
C GLY A 59 13.22 -12.81 2.78
N LYS A 60 12.12 -12.52 2.09
CA LYS A 60 11.71 -11.13 1.82
C LYS A 60 11.52 -10.34 3.11
N GLY A 61 10.78 -10.91 4.06
CA GLY A 61 10.53 -10.27 5.33
C GLY A 61 11.81 -9.95 6.09
N THR A 62 12.77 -10.89 6.09
CA THR A 62 14.07 -10.68 6.72
C THR A 62 14.86 -9.57 6.03
N THR A 63 14.87 -9.56 4.70
CA THR A 63 15.54 -8.52 3.92
C THR A 63 14.94 -7.14 4.20
N CYS A 64 13.61 -7.04 4.19
CA CYS A 64 12.92 -5.79 4.49
C CYS A 64 13.24 -5.28 5.89
N ARG A 65 13.21 -6.16 6.89
CA ARG A 65 13.54 -5.80 8.27
C ARG A 65 14.98 -5.37 8.45
N THR A 66 15.90 -6.04 7.76
CA THR A 66 17.32 -5.68 7.80
C THR A 66 17.54 -4.29 7.20
N LEU A 67 16.95 -4.02 6.01
CA LEU A 67 17.03 -2.69 5.40
C LEU A 67 16.41 -1.63 6.29
N GLU A 68 15.25 -1.89 6.84
CA GLU A 68 14.56 -0.96 7.74
C GLU A 68 15.46 -0.61 8.94
N SER A 69 16.04 -1.62 9.58
CA SER A 69 16.89 -1.43 10.75
C SER A 69 18.15 -0.63 10.43
N VAL A 70 18.81 -0.96 9.33
CA VAL A 70 20.05 -0.29 8.90
C VAL A 70 19.77 1.17 8.57
N LEU A 71 18.72 1.43 7.81
CA LEU A 71 18.38 2.80 7.38
C LEU A 71 17.92 3.66 8.55
N MET A 72 17.14 3.10 9.47
CA MET A 72 16.73 3.81 10.69
C MET A 72 17.93 4.13 11.57
N ALA A 73 18.86 3.17 11.71
CA ALA A 73 20.08 3.38 12.49
C ALA A 73 20.96 4.48 11.87
N ALA A 74 20.88 4.65 10.55
CA ALA A 74 21.59 5.72 9.85
C ALA A 74 20.91 7.08 9.96
N GLY A 75 19.74 7.16 10.59
CA GLY A 75 19.03 8.41 10.83
C GLY A 75 17.96 8.75 9.81
N TYR A 76 17.66 7.85 8.87
CA TYR A 76 16.61 8.08 7.87
C TYR A 76 15.22 7.76 8.42
N LYS A 77 14.21 8.47 7.90
CA LYS A 77 12.81 8.15 8.14
C LYS A 77 12.38 7.11 7.12
N VAL A 78 11.96 5.93 7.59
CA VAL A 78 11.76 4.76 6.75
C VAL A 78 10.32 4.24 6.88
N GLY A 79 9.69 3.95 5.73
CA GLY A 79 8.42 3.26 5.67
C GLY A 79 8.58 1.91 5.00
N VAL A 80 7.79 0.92 5.42
CA VAL A 80 7.81 -0.43 4.85
C VAL A 80 6.39 -0.88 4.54
N TYR A 81 6.18 -1.33 3.32
CA TYR A 81 4.95 -2.00 2.92
C TYR A 81 5.22 -3.49 2.71
N SER A 82 4.52 -4.32 3.47
CA SER A 82 4.64 -5.78 3.38
C SER A 82 3.27 -6.43 3.27
N SER A 83 3.21 -7.58 2.62
CA SER A 83 1.99 -8.36 2.45
C SER A 83 2.31 -9.82 2.26
N PRO A 84 1.40 -10.73 2.62
CA PRO A 84 0.16 -10.47 3.35
C PRO A 84 0.41 -10.24 4.85
N HIS A 85 -0.61 -9.72 5.54
CA HIS A 85 -0.52 -9.62 7.01
C HIS A 85 -0.78 -11.01 7.65
N LEU A 86 -0.23 -11.22 8.84
CA LEU A 86 -0.38 -12.49 9.55
C LEU A 86 -1.61 -12.50 10.45
N VAL A 87 -1.84 -11.44 11.20
CA VAL A 87 -2.93 -11.34 12.18
C VAL A 87 -3.78 -10.10 11.93
N ARG A 88 -3.16 -8.93 11.80
CA ARG A 88 -3.88 -7.67 11.66
C ARG A 88 -3.51 -6.96 10.37
N TYR A 89 -4.50 -6.36 9.72
CA TYR A 89 -4.27 -5.57 8.51
C TYR A 89 -3.22 -4.47 8.73
N THR A 90 -3.19 -3.85 9.91
CA THR A 90 -2.27 -2.75 10.22
C THR A 90 -0.80 -3.16 10.16
N GLU A 91 -0.49 -4.47 10.17
CA GLU A 91 0.87 -4.97 9.98
C GLU A 91 1.46 -4.63 8.62
N ARG A 92 0.60 -4.35 7.62
CA ARG A 92 1.06 -4.14 6.24
C ARG A 92 1.87 -2.88 6.05
N VAL A 93 1.67 -1.87 6.90
CA VAL A 93 2.37 -0.59 6.79
C VAL A 93 3.06 -0.27 8.11
N ARG A 94 4.37 -0.08 8.04
CA ARG A 94 5.15 0.38 9.18
C ARG A 94 5.85 1.69 8.82
N ILE A 95 5.87 2.62 9.76
CA ILE A 95 6.64 3.85 9.65
C ILE A 95 7.52 3.94 10.89
N GLN A 96 8.82 4.05 10.67
CA GLN A 96 9.82 4.07 11.74
C GLN A 96 9.66 2.87 12.69
N GLY A 97 9.44 1.69 12.09
CA GLY A 97 9.36 0.44 12.81
C GLY A 97 8.04 0.16 13.51
N ALA A 98 7.06 1.05 13.40
CA ALA A 98 5.79 0.93 14.11
C ALA A 98 4.60 0.87 13.16
N GLU A 99 3.59 0.08 13.51
CA GLU A 99 2.31 0.07 12.82
C GLU A 99 1.57 1.38 13.10
N LEU A 100 0.74 1.77 12.14
CA LEU A 100 -0.11 2.95 12.29
C LEU A 100 -1.45 2.55 12.92
N PRO A 101 -2.14 3.48 13.57
CA PRO A 101 -3.47 3.20 14.11
C PRO A 101 -4.47 2.95 12.97
N GLU A 102 -5.53 2.21 13.26
CA GLU A 102 -6.58 1.91 12.30
C GLU A 102 -7.16 3.16 11.65
N ALA A 103 -7.29 4.25 12.42
CA ALA A 103 -7.83 5.51 11.92
C ALA A 103 -6.99 6.10 10.78
N ALA A 104 -5.67 5.87 10.78
CA ALA A 104 -4.81 6.31 9.68
C ALA A 104 -5.16 5.55 8.39
N HIS A 105 -5.38 4.24 8.50
CA HIS A 105 -5.77 3.42 7.35
C HIS A 105 -7.14 3.81 6.81
N THR A 106 -8.13 4.00 7.68
CA THR A 106 -9.48 4.38 7.23
C THR A 106 -9.49 5.76 6.60
N ALA A 107 -8.68 6.69 7.08
CA ALA A 107 -8.52 8.00 6.44
C ALA A 107 -7.95 7.86 5.03
N SER A 108 -6.93 7.00 4.85
CA SER A 108 -6.36 6.77 3.53
C SER A 108 -7.37 6.15 2.57
N PHE A 109 -8.16 5.21 3.05
CA PHE A 109 -9.19 4.56 2.22
C PHE A 109 -10.23 5.56 1.73
N ALA A 110 -10.64 6.50 2.59
CA ALA A 110 -11.58 7.55 2.19
C ALA A 110 -11.01 8.43 1.07
N GLU A 111 -9.73 8.76 1.15
CA GLU A 111 -9.05 9.55 0.11
C GLU A 111 -8.99 8.79 -1.21
N ILE A 112 -8.69 7.49 -1.17
CA ILE A 112 -8.64 6.66 -2.38
C ILE A 112 -10.03 6.53 -2.98
N GLU A 113 -11.06 6.31 -2.17
CA GLU A 113 -12.44 6.21 -2.62
C GLU A 113 -12.86 7.46 -3.39
N ALA A 114 -12.52 8.64 -2.87
CA ALA A 114 -12.81 9.90 -3.52
C ALA A 114 -12.04 10.06 -4.84
N ALA A 115 -10.77 9.66 -4.86
CA ALA A 115 -9.91 9.85 -6.03
C ALA A 115 -10.23 8.88 -7.17
N ARG A 116 -10.64 7.64 -6.86
CA ARG A 116 -10.87 6.63 -7.89
C ARG A 116 -12.08 6.90 -8.77
N GLY A 117 -13.08 7.59 -8.24
CA GLY A 117 -14.33 7.83 -8.99
C GLY A 117 -14.95 6.52 -9.43
N ASP A 118 -15.06 6.31 -10.74
CA ASP A 118 -15.63 5.09 -11.34
C ASP A 118 -14.61 4.01 -11.64
N ILE A 119 -13.34 4.23 -11.32
CA ILE A 119 -12.29 3.25 -11.58
C ILE A 119 -12.39 2.11 -10.56
N SER A 120 -12.52 0.88 -11.08
CA SER A 120 -12.56 -0.31 -10.22
C SER A 120 -11.17 -0.65 -9.71
N LEU A 121 -11.05 -0.97 -8.44
CA LEU A 121 -9.79 -1.37 -7.81
C LEU A 121 -10.00 -2.67 -7.04
N SER A 122 -9.03 -3.58 -7.15
CA SER A 122 -9.02 -4.79 -6.33
C SER A 122 -8.65 -4.45 -4.88
N TYR A 123 -8.87 -5.40 -3.99
CA TYR A 123 -8.46 -5.29 -2.58
C TYR A 123 -6.98 -4.92 -2.46
N PHE A 124 -6.12 -5.65 -3.18
CA PHE A 124 -4.68 -5.44 -3.12
C PHE A 124 -4.28 -4.08 -3.72
N GLU A 125 -4.89 -3.69 -4.83
CA GLU A 125 -4.63 -2.38 -5.44
C GLU A 125 -5.02 -1.24 -4.50
N PHE A 126 -6.17 -1.36 -3.87
CA PHE A 126 -6.64 -0.37 -2.91
C PHE A 126 -5.69 -0.26 -1.71
N GLY A 127 -5.26 -1.40 -1.18
CA GLY A 127 -4.31 -1.45 -0.06
C GLY A 127 -2.94 -0.86 -0.42
N THR A 128 -2.46 -1.10 -1.64
CA THR A 128 -1.20 -0.54 -2.12
C THR A 128 -1.29 0.99 -2.20
N LEU A 129 -2.37 1.53 -2.76
CA LEU A 129 -2.58 2.98 -2.82
C LEU A 129 -2.66 3.58 -1.41
N SER A 130 -3.31 2.88 -0.48
CA SER A 130 -3.36 3.29 0.92
C SER A 130 -1.95 3.44 1.51
N ALA A 131 -1.10 2.43 1.30
CA ALA A 131 0.27 2.48 1.80
C ALA A 131 1.05 3.66 1.20
N LEU A 132 0.96 3.86 -0.11
CA LEU A 132 1.65 4.96 -0.78
C LEU A 132 1.19 6.32 -0.26
N TRP A 133 -0.11 6.48 -0.05
CA TRP A 133 -0.66 7.72 0.49
C TRP A 133 -0.15 7.99 1.90
N LEU A 134 -0.15 6.96 2.75
CA LEU A 134 0.33 7.08 4.13
C LEU A 134 1.81 7.46 4.16
N PHE A 135 2.63 6.86 3.29
CA PHE A 135 4.04 7.21 3.20
C PHE A 135 4.24 8.66 2.75
N LYS A 136 3.46 9.10 1.77
CA LYS A 136 3.54 10.48 1.29
C LYS A 136 3.19 11.49 2.38
N GLN A 137 2.15 11.20 3.16
CA GLN A 137 1.74 12.05 4.27
C GLN A 137 2.80 12.12 5.38
N ALA A 138 3.53 11.04 5.58
CA ALA A 138 4.56 10.97 6.63
C ALA A 138 5.86 11.68 6.27
N GLN A 139 6.05 12.07 5.00
CA GLN A 139 7.25 12.78 4.51
C GLN A 139 8.53 11.99 4.83
N LEU A 140 8.56 10.75 4.37
CA LEU A 140 9.67 9.82 4.62
C LEU A 140 10.85 10.10 3.70
N ASP A 141 12.04 9.65 4.12
CA ASP A 141 13.25 9.68 3.29
C ASP A 141 13.33 8.47 2.37
N VAL A 142 12.90 7.31 2.86
CA VAL A 142 13.03 6.03 2.18
C VAL A 142 11.77 5.20 2.37
N VAL A 143 11.36 4.52 1.31
CA VAL A 143 10.27 3.54 1.36
C VAL A 143 10.78 2.20 0.85
N ILE A 144 10.42 1.12 1.54
CA ILE A 144 10.72 -0.25 1.16
C ILE A 144 9.40 -0.93 0.79
N LEU A 145 9.29 -1.40 -0.43
CA LEU A 145 8.10 -2.09 -0.92
C LEU A 145 8.41 -3.57 -1.13
N GLU A 146 7.72 -4.43 -0.39
CA GLU A 146 7.79 -5.87 -0.60
C GLU A 146 6.89 -6.24 -1.77
N VAL A 147 7.49 -6.81 -2.82
CA VAL A 147 6.75 -7.22 -4.02
C VAL A 147 6.15 -8.61 -3.79
N GLY A 148 4.85 -8.73 -4.05
CA GLY A 148 4.14 -10.00 -3.91
C GLY A 148 4.47 -11.00 -5.02
N LEU A 149 3.83 -12.14 -4.94
CA LEU A 149 4.06 -13.25 -5.89
C LEU A 149 3.60 -12.94 -7.32
N GLY A 150 2.81 -11.89 -7.52
CA GLY A 150 2.34 -11.46 -8.85
C GLY A 150 3.43 -10.90 -9.75
N GLY A 151 4.64 -10.69 -9.24
CA GLY A 151 5.74 -10.17 -10.03
C GLY A 151 5.42 -8.82 -10.65
N ARG A 152 5.64 -8.70 -11.96
CA ARG A 152 5.46 -7.42 -12.68
C ARG A 152 4.02 -6.92 -12.74
N LEU A 153 3.03 -7.75 -12.41
CA LEU A 153 1.62 -7.34 -12.37
C LEU A 153 1.18 -6.96 -10.96
N ASP A 154 2.08 -7.03 -9.99
CA ASP A 154 1.84 -6.56 -8.64
C ASP A 154 1.67 -5.03 -8.64
N ALA A 155 0.66 -4.54 -7.92
CA ALA A 155 0.35 -3.11 -7.88
C ALA A 155 1.52 -2.23 -7.40
N THR A 156 2.45 -2.78 -6.62
CA THR A 156 3.65 -2.04 -6.21
C THR A 156 4.55 -1.64 -7.36
N ASN A 157 4.42 -2.30 -8.51
CA ASN A 157 5.22 -1.99 -9.71
C ASN A 157 4.83 -0.69 -10.41
N ILE A 158 3.77 -0.01 -9.96
CA ILE A 158 3.49 1.35 -10.46
C ILE A 158 4.52 2.37 -9.97
N VAL A 159 5.26 2.04 -8.92
CA VAL A 159 6.30 2.91 -8.35
C VAL A 159 7.65 2.53 -8.95
N ASP A 160 8.39 3.52 -9.45
CA ASP A 160 9.74 3.30 -9.95
C ASP A 160 10.69 3.15 -8.76
N ALA A 161 11.36 2.00 -8.69
CA ALA A 161 12.33 1.74 -7.64
C ALA A 161 13.69 2.31 -8.01
N ASP A 162 14.36 2.91 -7.01
CA ASP A 162 15.77 3.31 -7.16
C ASP A 162 16.69 2.10 -7.06
N VAL A 163 16.31 1.12 -6.21
CA VAL A 163 17.04 -0.15 -6.07
C VAL A 163 16.03 -1.29 -5.96
N ALA A 164 16.24 -2.34 -6.74
CA ALA A 164 15.48 -3.57 -6.64
C ALA A 164 16.39 -4.67 -6.09
N VAL A 165 15.90 -5.35 -5.04
CA VAL A 165 16.59 -6.46 -4.39
C VAL A 165 15.84 -7.75 -4.68
N VAL A 166 16.55 -8.75 -5.14
CA VAL A 166 15.96 -10.05 -5.48
C VAL A 166 16.56 -11.15 -4.60
#